data_5b39dee2587aa8cf6a2947d5f488b8a0
#
_entry.id   5b39dee2587aa8cf6a2947d5f488b8a0
#
_cell.length_a   1.000
_cell.length_b   1.000
_cell.length_c   1.000
_cell.angle_alpha   90.00
_cell.angle_beta   90.00
_cell.angle_gamma   90.00
#
_symmetry.space_group_name_H-M   'P 1'
#
loop_
_entity.id
_entity.type
_entity.pdbx_description
1 polymer ?
#
loop_
_entity_poly.entity_id
_entity_poly.type
_entity_poly.pdbx_seq_one_letter_code
_entity_poly.pdbx_strand_id
1 'polypeptide(L)'
;MFDRCSLLRAAGALGLMLAVATMAARAAAPATPAPPASARPAAAKPAVAPAAASAPAAPSAQATPGPGADVPIKGHAMAIGGALKADNDEVWNRLIALAGGRGARFVVFGTAAEDPEASAKQVVEQLQRRGAVAEALPVAPKFSWVDLNKVVRDAALIAKVRNARGIFFTGGSQERIVDVLNPGGHPTPMLDAIWEVYRRGGVVAGTSAGAAVMSTVMFRDAPSVVSILKGQWEEGKQIDRGLGFVGPDLFVDQHFLKRGRFGRMVPLMLAKGYKLGLGVDENSAAVIRGDEVEILGHKGALLVDLGEASSDRQLGVFNLKNAKLTYLDHGDRMNLRTRSVTPSAMKLRGQRLEPGAPDYKPYYTLPQFYTDMLGDSTISTAMSILIDSVQPEFRGLSFEAAPKAGDALADLGFLFRLYKGPGSIGWSTDELGPEDYTVVNLYLDVTPVRMPQPLFGPWPGDRRPRQTATPEEPPAGERPQQQ
;
A
#
# COMPACT_ATOMS: atom_id res chain seq x y z
N MET A 1 1.26 -55.44 9.59
CA MET A 1 2.18 -56.50 9.10
C MET A 1 3.14 -55.79 8.14
N PHE A 2 4.39 -55.63 8.64
CA PHE A 2 5.65 -55.31 7.92
C PHE A 2 5.67 -54.06 7.03
N ASP A 3 6.43 -53.08 7.25
CA ASP A 3 7.76 -52.79 7.87
C ASP A 3 8.78 -52.35 6.78
N ARG A 4 9.43 -51.23 7.07
CA ARG A 4 10.83 -50.86 6.76
C ARG A 4 11.25 -50.69 5.28
N CYS A 5 12.04 -49.81 4.94
CA CYS A 5 13.26 -49.12 5.42
C CYS A 5 13.97 -48.49 4.27
N SER A 6 14.42 -47.33 4.38
CA SER A 6 15.81 -46.85 4.58
C SER A 6 16.68 -46.57 3.37
N LEU A 7 17.27 -45.36 3.41
CA LEU A 7 18.66 -44.97 3.15
C LEU A 7 19.21 -44.89 1.70
N LEU A 8 19.70 -43.74 1.29
CA LEU A 8 21.12 -43.37 1.20
C LEU A 8 21.27 -42.01 0.47
N ARG A 9 21.78 -41.01 1.12
CA ARG A 9 23.03 -40.32 1.05
C ARG A 9 23.77 -40.36 -0.31
N ALA A 10 24.03 -39.19 -0.88
CA ALA A 10 25.37 -38.84 -1.32
C ALA A 10 25.50 -37.31 -1.48
N ALA A 11 26.55 -36.82 -0.92
CA ALA A 11 27.09 -35.49 -0.91
C ALA A 11 27.81 -35.17 -2.24
N GLY A 12 27.85 -33.90 -2.60
CA GLY A 12 28.73 -33.39 -3.66
C GLY A 12 28.95 -31.90 -3.44
N ALA A 13 30.08 -31.60 -2.80
CA ALA A 13 30.60 -30.26 -2.59
C ALA A 13 31.51 -29.83 -3.76
N LEU A 14 31.88 -28.54 -3.76
CA LEU A 14 32.84 -27.79 -4.58
C LEU A 14 32.18 -27.00 -5.73
N GLY A 15 32.48 -25.71 -5.93
CA GLY A 15 33.64 -24.93 -5.59
C GLY A 15 33.36 -23.44 -5.72
N LEU A 16 33.91 -22.76 -4.76
CA LEU A 16 34.01 -21.31 -4.63
C LEU A 16 35.19 -20.84 -5.50
N MET A 17 34.98 -19.88 -6.42
CA MET A 17 36.07 -19.09 -6.96
C MET A 17 35.89 -17.63 -6.68
N LEU A 18 36.74 -17.14 -5.80
CA LEU A 18 36.91 -15.75 -5.37
C LEU A 18 37.88 -15.08 -6.37
N ALA A 19 37.45 -14.09 -7.10
CA ALA A 19 38.32 -13.19 -7.85
C ALA A 19 38.50 -11.89 -7.07
N VAL A 20 39.67 -11.75 -6.45
CA VAL A 20 40.17 -10.52 -5.81
C VAL A 20 40.85 -9.68 -6.86
N ALA A 21 40.29 -8.50 -7.19
CA ALA A 21 40.99 -7.48 -7.97
C ALA A 21 41.58 -6.44 -6.98
N THR A 22 42.88 -6.46 -6.82
CA THR A 22 43.65 -5.46 -6.11
C THR A 22 43.87 -4.24 -7.02
N MET A 23 43.34 -3.07 -6.61
CA MET A 23 43.72 -1.77 -7.13
C MET A 23 44.58 -1.04 -6.10
N ALA A 24 45.81 -0.75 -6.51
CA ALA A 24 46.82 -0.05 -5.74
C ALA A 24 46.42 1.43 -5.50
N ALA A 25 46.37 1.85 -4.26
CA ALA A 25 46.24 3.25 -3.87
C ALA A 25 47.62 3.94 -3.96
N ARG A 26 47.70 5.00 -4.74
CA ARG A 26 48.83 5.89 -4.81
C ARG A 26 48.67 7.02 -3.79
N ALA A 27 49.54 7.05 -2.81
CA ALA A 27 49.58 8.08 -1.77
C ALA A 27 50.03 9.42 -2.37
N ALA A 28 49.29 10.48 -2.12
CA ALA A 28 49.70 11.88 -2.33
C ALA A 28 50.04 12.52 -0.95
N ALA A 29 51.16 13.21 -0.89
CA ALA A 29 51.72 13.84 0.30
C ALA A 29 50.91 15.08 0.73
N PRO A 30 50.95 15.50 2.03
CA PRO A 30 50.16 16.59 2.52
C PRO A 30 50.78 17.95 2.23
N ALA A 31 49.95 18.88 1.80
CA ALA A 31 50.30 20.30 1.65
C ALA A 31 50.14 21.04 2.97
N THR A 32 51.13 21.88 3.28
CA THR A 32 51.24 22.79 4.43
C THR A 32 50.15 23.91 4.40
N PRO A 33 49.60 24.32 5.55
CA PRO A 33 48.60 25.37 5.62
C PRO A 33 49.21 26.80 5.59
N ALA A 34 48.59 27.72 4.85
CA ALA A 34 48.88 29.12 4.86
C ALA A 34 48.20 29.84 6.06
N PRO A 35 48.73 30.99 6.53
CA PRO A 35 48.20 31.67 7.72
C PRO A 35 46.88 32.44 7.45
N PRO A 36 46.07 32.70 8.52
CA PRO A 36 44.71 33.24 8.35
C PRO A 36 44.74 34.75 8.06
N ALA A 37 43.94 35.14 7.08
CA ALA A 37 43.60 36.54 6.78
C ALA A 37 42.48 37.01 7.72
N SER A 38 42.62 38.24 8.23
CA SER A 38 41.74 38.91 9.14
C SER A 38 40.30 39.07 8.63
N ALA A 39 39.33 38.69 9.44
CA ALA A 39 37.91 38.79 9.16
C ALA A 39 37.40 40.24 9.21
N ARG A 40 36.79 40.69 8.14
CA ARG A 40 35.85 41.81 8.10
C ARG A 40 34.45 41.32 8.51
N PRO A 41 33.65 42.04 9.28
CA PRO A 41 32.31 41.60 9.63
C PRO A 41 31.39 41.57 8.40
N ALA A 42 30.82 40.40 8.12
CA ALA A 42 29.83 40.23 7.06
C ALA A 42 28.49 40.79 7.51
N ALA A 43 27.90 41.62 6.63
CA ALA A 43 26.53 42.11 6.76
C ALA A 43 25.54 40.93 6.88
N ALA A 44 24.62 41.03 7.81
CA ALA A 44 23.55 40.06 8.02
C ALA A 44 22.71 39.94 6.74
N LYS A 45 22.64 38.75 6.18
CA LYS A 45 21.65 38.39 5.17
C LYS A 45 20.25 38.44 5.78
N PRO A 46 19.25 39.01 5.07
CA PRO A 46 17.88 38.93 5.55
C PRO A 46 17.46 37.48 5.69
N ALA A 47 16.79 37.13 6.81
CA ALA A 47 16.20 35.84 7.05
C ALA A 47 15.23 35.52 5.91
N VAL A 48 15.47 34.42 5.21
CA VAL A 48 14.49 33.84 4.29
C VAL A 48 13.33 33.40 5.15
N ALA A 49 12.18 34.05 5.01
CA ALA A 49 10.93 33.60 5.60
C ALA A 49 10.68 32.15 5.15
N PRO A 50 10.19 31.26 6.03
CA PRO A 50 9.81 29.94 5.62
C PRO A 50 8.79 30.07 4.50
N ALA A 51 9.01 29.36 3.40
CA ALA A 51 8.06 29.30 2.30
C ALA A 51 6.69 28.97 2.89
N ALA A 52 5.75 29.91 2.76
CA ALA A 52 4.38 29.71 3.20
C ALA A 52 3.90 28.41 2.59
N ALA A 53 3.49 27.46 3.44
CA ALA A 53 2.77 26.27 3.01
C ALA A 53 1.64 26.78 2.12
N SER A 54 1.64 26.39 0.86
CA SER A 54 0.65 26.79 -0.11
C SER A 54 -0.73 26.59 0.49
N ALA A 55 -1.50 27.67 0.56
CA ALA A 55 -2.91 27.61 0.98
C ALA A 55 -3.59 26.46 0.24
N PRO A 56 -4.50 25.72 0.89
CA PRO A 56 -5.22 24.66 0.21
C PRO A 56 -5.85 25.26 -1.03
N ALA A 57 -5.51 24.70 -2.19
CA ALA A 57 -6.15 25.04 -3.44
C ALA A 57 -7.66 25.02 -3.23
N ALA A 58 -8.35 26.02 -3.74
CA ALA A 58 -9.80 26.01 -3.86
C ALA A 58 -10.23 24.63 -4.37
N PRO A 59 -11.43 24.10 -4.01
CA PRO A 59 -11.84 22.77 -4.38
C PRO A 59 -11.53 22.56 -5.86
N SER A 60 -10.52 21.73 -6.12
CA SER A 60 -10.07 21.45 -7.48
C SER A 60 -11.27 21.00 -8.28
N ALA A 61 -11.38 21.50 -9.48
CA ALA A 61 -12.41 21.14 -10.44
C ALA A 61 -12.74 19.67 -10.30
N GLN A 62 -13.98 19.36 -9.93
CA GLN A 62 -14.49 18.01 -9.84
C GLN A 62 -14.05 17.31 -11.12
N ALA A 63 -13.33 16.20 -10.97
CA ALA A 63 -12.93 15.40 -12.11
C ALA A 63 -14.16 15.20 -12.99
N THR A 64 -14.06 15.57 -14.25
CA THR A 64 -15.17 15.48 -15.20
C THR A 64 -15.69 14.05 -15.15
N PRO A 65 -16.96 13.80 -14.84
CA PRO A 65 -17.51 12.46 -14.86
C PRO A 65 -17.18 11.81 -16.22
N GLY A 66 -16.83 10.53 -16.23
CA GLY A 66 -16.54 9.83 -17.47
C GLY A 66 -17.66 10.01 -18.50
N PRO A 67 -17.40 9.91 -19.80
CA PRO A 67 -18.35 10.21 -20.86
C PRO A 67 -19.70 9.51 -20.60
N GLY A 68 -20.81 10.26 -20.55
CA GLY A 68 -22.17 9.74 -20.29
C GLY A 68 -22.48 9.48 -18.79
N ALA A 69 -22.14 10.41 -17.91
CA ALA A 69 -22.36 10.32 -16.45
C ALA A 69 -23.80 9.96 -16.02
N ASP A 70 -24.79 10.22 -16.86
CA ASP A 70 -26.21 9.97 -16.55
C ASP A 70 -26.67 8.52 -16.82
N VAL A 71 -25.80 7.67 -17.39
CA VAL A 71 -26.18 6.28 -17.69
C VAL A 71 -25.79 5.37 -16.52
N PRO A 72 -26.76 4.64 -15.91
CA PRO A 72 -26.46 3.74 -14.81
C PRO A 72 -25.41 2.69 -15.17
N ILE A 73 -24.40 2.52 -14.31
CA ILE A 73 -23.36 1.50 -14.46
C ILE A 73 -23.93 0.16 -14.03
N LYS A 74 -23.93 -0.83 -14.95
CA LYS A 74 -24.38 -2.19 -14.69
C LYS A 74 -23.20 -3.16 -14.48
N GLY A 75 -21.99 -2.74 -14.81
CA GLY A 75 -20.78 -3.54 -14.77
C GLY A 75 -20.11 -3.62 -13.40
N HIS A 76 -19.01 -4.33 -13.36
CA HIS A 76 -18.19 -4.50 -12.17
C HIS A 76 -16.81 -3.91 -12.43
N ALA A 77 -16.28 -3.14 -11.49
CA ALA A 77 -14.86 -2.82 -11.42
C ALA A 77 -14.18 -3.86 -10.52
N MET A 78 -13.04 -4.40 -10.96
CA MET A 78 -12.28 -5.37 -10.18
C MET A 78 -10.85 -4.85 -9.97
N ALA A 79 -10.60 -4.26 -8.82
CA ALA A 79 -9.30 -3.75 -8.42
C ALA A 79 -8.47 -4.88 -7.81
N ILE A 80 -7.37 -5.26 -8.49
CA ILE A 80 -6.46 -6.32 -8.04
C ILE A 80 -5.19 -5.66 -7.52
N GLY A 81 -4.83 -5.95 -6.27
CA GLY A 81 -3.79 -5.24 -5.53
C GLY A 81 -2.37 -5.40 -6.07
N GLY A 82 -2.15 -6.26 -7.05
CA GLY A 82 -0.85 -6.53 -7.66
C GLY A 82 -0.35 -7.93 -7.32
N ALA A 83 0.76 -8.33 -7.95
CA ALA A 83 1.38 -9.65 -7.75
C ALA A 83 0.39 -10.83 -7.79
N LEU A 84 -0.65 -10.73 -8.66
CA LEU A 84 -1.66 -11.79 -8.82
C LEU A 84 -0.98 -13.05 -9.33
N LYS A 85 -1.06 -14.11 -8.55
CA LYS A 85 -0.47 -15.41 -8.88
C LYS A 85 -1.31 -16.15 -9.93
N ALA A 86 -0.63 -16.95 -10.74
CA ALA A 86 -1.27 -17.77 -11.78
C ALA A 86 -2.19 -18.86 -11.20
N ASP A 87 -1.92 -19.31 -9.99
CA ASP A 87 -2.67 -20.34 -9.24
C ASP A 87 -3.77 -19.76 -8.33
N ASN A 88 -3.98 -18.45 -8.31
CA ASN A 88 -5.09 -17.85 -7.58
C ASN A 88 -6.40 -18.04 -8.37
N ASP A 89 -6.90 -19.26 -8.37
CA ASP A 89 -8.09 -19.65 -9.14
C ASP A 89 -9.35 -18.88 -8.73
N GLU A 90 -9.44 -18.49 -7.48
CA GLU A 90 -10.58 -17.72 -6.99
C GLU A 90 -10.72 -16.38 -7.72
N VAL A 91 -9.65 -15.59 -7.75
CA VAL A 91 -9.65 -14.27 -8.40
C VAL A 91 -9.87 -14.42 -9.92
N TRP A 92 -9.16 -15.35 -10.57
CA TRP A 92 -9.30 -15.56 -12.01
C TRP A 92 -10.67 -16.08 -12.42
N ASN A 93 -11.22 -17.05 -11.70
CA ASN A 93 -12.53 -17.62 -11.99
C ASN A 93 -13.65 -16.61 -11.73
N ARG A 94 -13.52 -15.80 -10.64
CA ARG A 94 -14.47 -14.73 -10.36
C ARG A 94 -14.49 -13.69 -11.47
N LEU A 95 -13.32 -13.27 -11.96
CA LEU A 95 -13.19 -12.34 -13.08
C LEU A 95 -13.93 -12.87 -14.34
N ILE A 96 -13.71 -14.14 -14.68
CA ILE A 96 -14.35 -14.77 -15.83
C ILE A 96 -15.87 -14.88 -15.62
N ALA A 97 -16.32 -15.26 -14.42
CA ALA A 97 -17.74 -15.33 -14.08
C ALA A 97 -18.44 -13.98 -14.23
N LEU A 98 -17.81 -12.89 -13.80
CA LEU A 98 -18.33 -11.52 -13.95
C LEU A 98 -18.46 -11.10 -15.42
N ALA A 99 -17.63 -11.62 -16.32
CA ALA A 99 -17.70 -11.39 -17.76
C ALA A 99 -18.73 -12.29 -18.48
N GLY A 100 -19.38 -13.22 -17.77
CA GLY A 100 -20.38 -14.13 -18.35
C GLY A 100 -19.95 -15.61 -18.42
N GLY A 101 -18.82 -15.99 -17.82
CA GLY A 101 -18.35 -17.37 -17.70
C GLY A 101 -17.50 -17.86 -18.88
N ARG A 102 -17.47 -19.17 -19.09
CA ARG A 102 -16.71 -19.77 -20.20
C ARG A 102 -17.10 -19.17 -21.54
N GLY A 103 -16.10 -18.93 -22.40
CA GLY A 103 -16.30 -18.29 -23.70
C GLY A 103 -16.45 -16.78 -23.65
N ALA A 104 -16.45 -16.16 -22.45
CA ALA A 104 -16.46 -14.70 -22.32
C ALA A 104 -15.24 -14.09 -23.03
N ARG A 105 -15.46 -13.01 -23.77
CA ARG A 105 -14.43 -12.34 -24.55
C ARG A 105 -13.76 -11.27 -23.68
N PHE A 106 -12.44 -11.33 -23.63
CA PHE A 106 -11.59 -10.36 -22.94
C PHE A 106 -10.66 -9.64 -23.88
N VAL A 107 -10.47 -8.36 -23.63
CA VAL A 107 -9.41 -7.54 -24.21
C VAL A 107 -8.42 -7.18 -23.11
N VAL A 108 -7.14 -7.43 -23.36
CA VAL A 108 -6.04 -7.18 -22.42
C VAL A 108 -5.18 -6.02 -22.92
N PHE A 109 -4.96 -5.04 -22.06
CA PHE A 109 -4.12 -3.87 -22.29
C PHE A 109 -2.80 -4.02 -21.52
N GLY A 110 -1.70 -4.21 -22.24
CA GLY A 110 -0.33 -4.19 -21.70
C GLY A 110 0.24 -2.79 -21.47
N THR A 111 -0.58 -1.75 -21.56
CA THR A 111 -0.21 -0.34 -21.68
C THR A 111 0.75 0.14 -20.60
N ALA A 112 0.58 -0.31 -19.35
CA ALA A 112 1.42 0.08 -18.21
C ALA A 112 2.79 -0.59 -18.21
N ALA A 113 2.91 -1.76 -18.82
CA ALA A 113 4.06 -2.63 -18.64
C ALA A 113 5.34 -2.11 -19.32
N GLU A 114 6.49 -2.48 -18.80
CA GLU A 114 7.78 -2.24 -19.45
C GLU A 114 7.96 -3.12 -20.68
N ASP A 115 7.49 -4.37 -20.59
CA ASP A 115 7.31 -5.30 -21.70
C ASP A 115 5.80 -5.58 -21.87
N PRO A 116 5.10 -4.81 -22.74
CA PRO A 116 3.65 -4.94 -22.92
C PRO A 116 3.25 -6.29 -23.51
N GLU A 117 4.06 -6.86 -24.39
CA GLU A 117 3.76 -8.12 -25.05
C GLU A 117 3.79 -9.29 -24.06
N ALA A 118 4.90 -9.44 -23.34
CA ALA A 118 5.04 -10.50 -22.35
C ALA A 118 4.01 -10.38 -21.23
N SER A 119 3.77 -9.16 -20.73
CA SER A 119 2.80 -8.92 -19.65
C SER A 119 1.36 -9.23 -20.08
N ALA A 120 0.95 -8.79 -21.27
CA ALA A 120 -0.39 -9.09 -21.78
C ALA A 120 -0.55 -10.57 -22.12
N LYS A 121 0.47 -11.21 -22.69
CA LYS A 121 0.48 -12.65 -23.00
C LYS A 121 0.24 -13.49 -21.75
N GLN A 122 0.91 -13.19 -20.64
CA GLN A 122 0.69 -13.91 -19.38
C GLN A 122 -0.78 -13.86 -18.93
N VAL A 123 -1.42 -12.70 -19.00
CA VAL A 123 -2.83 -12.54 -18.63
C VAL A 123 -3.74 -13.29 -19.62
N VAL A 124 -3.50 -13.17 -20.93
CA VAL A 124 -4.24 -13.89 -21.97
C VAL A 124 -4.19 -15.39 -21.72
N GLU A 125 -3.02 -15.95 -21.44
CA GLU A 125 -2.85 -17.37 -21.14
C GLU A 125 -3.64 -17.82 -19.88
N GLN A 126 -3.66 -16.99 -18.81
CA GLN A 126 -4.45 -17.32 -17.62
C GLN A 126 -5.94 -17.34 -17.87
N LEU A 127 -6.44 -16.37 -18.65
CA LEU A 127 -7.84 -16.30 -19.05
C LEU A 127 -8.23 -17.47 -19.96
N GLN A 128 -7.41 -17.77 -20.99
CA GLN A 128 -7.65 -18.86 -21.94
C GLN A 128 -7.60 -20.23 -21.26
N ARG A 129 -6.65 -20.46 -20.35
CA ARG A 129 -6.51 -21.70 -19.59
C ARG A 129 -7.79 -22.02 -18.80
N ARG A 130 -8.53 -20.99 -18.38
CA ARG A 130 -9.81 -21.13 -17.66
C ARG A 130 -11.05 -21.02 -18.56
N GLY A 131 -10.85 -21.07 -19.87
CA GLY A 131 -11.91 -21.17 -20.87
C GLY A 131 -12.51 -19.86 -21.35
N ALA A 132 -11.91 -18.71 -21.07
CA ALA A 132 -12.27 -17.46 -21.70
C ALA A 132 -11.63 -17.33 -23.11
N VAL A 133 -12.15 -16.42 -23.92
CA VAL A 133 -11.55 -15.99 -25.19
C VAL A 133 -10.86 -14.65 -24.94
N ALA A 134 -9.54 -14.60 -25.00
CA ALA A 134 -8.78 -13.40 -24.66
C ALA A 134 -7.79 -13.04 -25.76
N GLU A 135 -7.66 -11.75 -26.03
CA GLU A 135 -6.65 -11.20 -26.94
C GLU A 135 -6.01 -9.93 -26.34
N ALA A 136 -4.75 -9.69 -26.67
CA ALA A 136 -4.04 -8.46 -26.33
C ALA A 136 -4.16 -7.44 -27.47
N LEU A 137 -4.34 -6.16 -27.14
CA LEU A 137 -4.28 -5.09 -28.12
C LEU A 137 -2.93 -4.35 -28.07
N PRO A 138 -2.41 -3.89 -29.22
CA PRO A 138 -1.14 -3.19 -29.31
C PRO A 138 -1.25 -1.71 -28.89
N VAL A 139 -1.83 -1.47 -27.70
CA VAL A 139 -2.07 -0.11 -27.18
C VAL A 139 -1.11 0.14 -26.03
N ALA A 140 0.17 0.38 -26.35
CA ALA A 140 1.18 0.66 -25.33
C ALA A 140 2.31 1.56 -25.88
N PRO A 141 2.83 2.50 -25.07
CA PRO A 141 3.89 3.42 -25.51
C PRO A 141 5.24 2.72 -25.71
N LYS A 142 5.41 1.52 -25.17
CA LYS A 142 6.63 0.72 -25.33
C LYS A 142 6.68 -0.07 -26.64
N PHE A 143 5.65 -0.08 -27.44
CA PHE A 143 5.69 -0.59 -28.82
C PHE A 143 6.24 0.48 -29.76
N SER A 144 7.51 0.41 -30.12
CA SER A 144 8.18 1.40 -31.00
C SER A 144 7.59 1.51 -32.40
N TRP A 145 6.86 0.48 -32.85
CA TRP A 145 6.19 0.40 -34.16
C TRP A 145 4.76 0.91 -34.17
N VAL A 146 4.22 1.35 -32.99
CA VAL A 146 2.82 1.78 -32.85
C VAL A 146 2.74 3.31 -32.82
N ASP A 147 1.89 3.87 -33.68
CA ASP A 147 1.41 5.24 -33.56
C ASP A 147 0.21 5.28 -32.61
N LEU A 148 0.42 5.71 -31.37
CA LEU A 148 -0.61 5.73 -30.33
C LEU A 148 -1.83 6.57 -30.73
N ASN A 149 -1.64 7.71 -31.43
CA ASN A 149 -2.74 8.57 -31.84
C ASN A 149 -3.65 7.86 -32.86
N LYS A 150 -3.09 6.98 -33.69
CA LYS A 150 -3.87 6.17 -34.62
C LYS A 150 -4.53 4.99 -33.93
N VAL A 151 -3.77 4.23 -33.13
CA VAL A 151 -4.26 2.97 -32.55
C VAL A 151 -5.43 3.16 -31.57
N VAL A 152 -5.45 4.25 -30.80
CA VAL A 152 -6.59 4.55 -29.89
C VAL A 152 -7.84 5.05 -30.61
N ARG A 153 -7.74 5.27 -31.93
CA ARG A 153 -8.84 5.69 -32.82
C ARG A 153 -9.16 4.65 -33.89
N ASP A 154 -8.42 3.53 -33.91
CA ASP A 154 -8.61 2.47 -34.92
C ASP A 154 -9.97 1.80 -34.73
N ALA A 155 -10.80 1.87 -35.76
CA ALA A 155 -12.19 1.37 -35.75
C ALA A 155 -12.24 -0.14 -35.50
N ALA A 156 -11.29 -0.91 -36.05
CA ALA A 156 -11.26 -2.37 -35.91
C ALA A 156 -10.88 -2.77 -34.47
N LEU A 157 -9.92 -2.09 -33.87
CA LEU A 157 -9.54 -2.33 -32.47
C LEU A 157 -10.63 -1.88 -31.51
N ILE A 158 -11.28 -0.73 -31.76
CA ILE A 158 -12.42 -0.25 -30.98
C ILE A 158 -13.58 -1.24 -31.06
N ALA A 159 -13.87 -1.82 -32.26
CA ALA A 159 -14.90 -2.84 -32.41
C ALA A 159 -14.58 -4.11 -31.59
N LYS A 160 -13.31 -4.52 -31.49
CA LYS A 160 -12.89 -5.63 -30.60
C LYS A 160 -13.20 -5.31 -29.12
N VAL A 161 -12.87 -4.10 -28.65
CA VAL A 161 -13.22 -3.65 -27.30
C VAL A 161 -14.73 -3.67 -27.09
N ARG A 162 -15.51 -3.09 -27.99
CA ARG A 162 -16.98 -3.09 -27.92
C ARG A 162 -17.57 -4.49 -27.88
N ASN A 163 -16.94 -5.47 -28.52
CA ASN A 163 -17.40 -6.87 -28.53
C ASN A 163 -16.94 -7.68 -27.32
N ALA A 164 -16.07 -7.12 -26.48
CA ALA A 164 -15.63 -7.76 -25.25
C ALA A 164 -16.69 -7.68 -24.13
N ARG A 165 -16.58 -8.58 -23.17
CA ARG A 165 -17.32 -8.58 -21.90
C ARG A 165 -16.41 -8.31 -20.71
N GLY A 166 -15.10 -8.45 -20.91
CA GLY A 166 -14.08 -8.15 -19.92
C GLY A 166 -12.96 -7.31 -20.52
N ILE A 167 -12.52 -6.33 -19.77
CA ILE A 167 -11.34 -5.50 -20.02
C ILE A 167 -10.36 -5.75 -18.91
N PHE A 168 -9.08 -5.94 -19.24
CA PHE A 168 -8.03 -6.16 -18.24
C PHE A 168 -6.83 -5.24 -18.50
N PHE A 169 -6.46 -4.44 -17.49
CA PHE A 169 -5.25 -3.63 -17.50
C PHE A 169 -4.14 -4.32 -16.69
N THR A 170 -2.97 -4.50 -17.30
CA THR A 170 -1.81 -5.08 -16.62
C THR A 170 -1.15 -4.09 -15.64
N GLY A 171 -0.21 -4.60 -14.83
CA GLY A 171 0.63 -3.78 -13.97
C GLY A 171 1.77 -3.08 -14.70
N GLY A 172 2.44 -2.16 -14.01
CA GLY A 172 3.55 -1.34 -14.50
C GLY A 172 3.45 0.10 -14.02
N SER A 173 3.57 1.06 -14.92
CA SER A 173 3.46 2.49 -14.66
C SER A 173 2.07 3.00 -15.03
N GLN A 174 1.28 3.38 -14.02
CA GLN A 174 -0.13 3.77 -14.21
C GLN A 174 -0.32 5.04 -15.06
N GLU A 175 0.63 5.94 -15.04
CA GLU A 175 0.59 7.14 -15.86
C GLU A 175 0.51 6.81 -17.35
N ARG A 176 1.14 5.71 -17.81
CA ARG A 176 1.08 5.27 -19.22
C ARG A 176 -0.35 4.95 -19.66
N ILE A 177 -1.15 4.36 -18.77
CA ILE A 177 -2.56 4.05 -19.08
C ILE A 177 -3.34 5.35 -19.29
N VAL A 178 -3.19 6.29 -18.38
CA VAL A 178 -3.91 7.57 -18.43
C VAL A 178 -3.44 8.43 -19.59
N ASP A 179 -2.14 8.55 -19.79
CA ASP A 179 -1.56 9.36 -20.88
C ASP A 179 -1.98 8.84 -22.27
N VAL A 180 -2.17 7.51 -22.42
CA VAL A 180 -2.61 6.90 -23.69
C VAL A 180 -4.12 6.99 -23.88
N LEU A 181 -4.91 6.71 -22.84
CA LEU A 181 -6.37 6.58 -22.98
C LEU A 181 -7.14 7.88 -22.68
N ASN A 182 -6.57 8.77 -21.86
CA ASN A 182 -7.18 10.02 -21.43
C ASN A 182 -6.17 11.20 -21.44
N PRO A 183 -5.46 11.43 -22.56
CA PRO A 183 -4.41 12.44 -22.66
C PRO A 183 -4.95 13.82 -22.33
N GLY A 184 -4.30 14.53 -21.40
CA GLY A 184 -4.72 15.88 -20.99
C GLY A 184 -6.15 15.96 -20.41
N GLY A 185 -6.79 14.84 -20.05
CA GLY A 185 -8.18 14.79 -19.58
C GLY A 185 -9.22 14.69 -20.73
N HIS A 186 -8.76 14.40 -21.94
CA HIS A 186 -9.61 14.22 -23.11
C HIS A 186 -9.73 12.73 -23.45
N PRO A 187 -10.87 12.07 -23.15
CA PRO A 187 -11.04 10.65 -23.41
C PRO A 187 -10.85 10.33 -24.90
N THR A 188 -10.12 9.27 -25.18
CA THR A 188 -9.99 8.74 -26.54
C THR A 188 -11.19 7.88 -26.90
N PRO A 189 -11.51 7.67 -28.20
CA PRO A 189 -12.55 6.73 -28.62
C PRO A 189 -12.35 5.30 -28.10
N MET A 190 -11.11 4.90 -27.83
CA MET A 190 -10.80 3.61 -27.17
C MET A 190 -11.31 3.60 -25.74
N LEU A 191 -11.08 4.68 -24.95
CA LEU A 191 -11.60 4.79 -23.59
C LEU A 191 -13.12 4.84 -23.56
N ASP A 192 -13.74 5.54 -24.51
CA ASP A 192 -15.21 5.55 -24.66
C ASP A 192 -15.78 4.15 -24.85
N ALA A 193 -15.13 3.34 -25.69
CA ALA A 193 -15.53 1.96 -25.92
C ALA A 193 -15.38 1.08 -24.65
N ILE A 194 -14.34 1.30 -23.84
CA ILE A 194 -14.17 0.62 -22.55
C ILE A 194 -15.32 1.00 -21.60
N TRP A 195 -15.67 2.29 -21.53
CA TRP A 195 -16.80 2.77 -20.74
C TRP A 195 -18.14 2.18 -21.22
N GLU A 196 -18.34 2.02 -22.52
CA GLU A 196 -19.53 1.34 -23.08
C GLU A 196 -19.62 -0.11 -22.60
N VAL A 197 -18.50 -0.85 -22.58
CA VAL A 197 -18.44 -2.22 -22.03
C VAL A 197 -18.86 -2.24 -20.58
N TYR A 198 -18.31 -1.34 -19.77
CA TYR A 198 -18.59 -1.24 -18.35
C TYR A 198 -20.06 -0.88 -18.06
N ARG A 199 -20.62 0.12 -18.75
CA ARG A 199 -22.00 0.53 -18.56
C ARG A 199 -23.02 -0.55 -18.90
N ARG A 200 -22.77 -1.34 -19.95
CA ARG A 200 -23.69 -2.42 -20.36
C ARG A 200 -23.57 -3.71 -19.53
N GLY A 201 -22.75 -3.74 -18.47
CA GLY A 201 -22.66 -4.86 -17.54
C GLY A 201 -21.41 -5.72 -17.72
N GLY A 202 -20.40 -5.27 -18.46
CA GLY A 202 -19.09 -5.92 -18.53
C GLY A 202 -18.25 -5.68 -17.28
N VAL A 203 -17.12 -6.36 -17.20
CA VAL A 203 -16.14 -6.15 -16.11
C VAL A 203 -14.93 -5.36 -16.61
N VAL A 204 -14.52 -4.36 -15.85
CA VAL A 204 -13.23 -3.68 -16.01
C VAL A 204 -12.35 -4.09 -14.84
N ALA A 205 -11.30 -4.84 -15.13
CA ALA A 205 -10.35 -5.33 -14.15
C ALA A 205 -8.97 -4.73 -14.40
N GLY A 206 -8.18 -4.60 -13.35
CA GLY A 206 -6.79 -4.19 -13.48
C GLY A 206 -5.98 -4.58 -12.25
N THR A 207 -4.72 -4.96 -12.52
CA THR A 207 -3.78 -5.33 -11.46
C THR A 207 -2.72 -4.25 -11.28
N SER A 208 -2.34 -3.96 -10.02
CA SER A 208 -1.31 -2.95 -9.70
C SER A 208 -1.63 -1.60 -10.37
N ALA A 209 -0.85 -1.14 -11.35
CA ALA A 209 -1.14 0.08 -12.12
C ALA A 209 -2.57 0.12 -12.69
N GLY A 210 -3.08 -1.03 -13.17
CA GLY A 210 -4.44 -1.15 -13.67
C GLY A 210 -5.51 -0.98 -12.58
N ALA A 211 -5.22 -1.28 -11.32
CA ALA A 211 -6.10 -0.98 -10.19
C ALA A 211 -6.01 0.49 -9.78
N ALA A 212 -4.81 1.07 -9.81
CA ALA A 212 -4.59 2.47 -9.44
C ALA A 212 -5.39 3.46 -10.30
N VAL A 213 -5.56 3.17 -11.59
CA VAL A 213 -6.30 4.05 -12.51
C VAL A 213 -7.83 4.03 -12.33
N MET A 214 -8.35 3.17 -11.45
CA MET A 214 -9.82 3.00 -11.31
C MET A 214 -10.49 4.16 -10.59
N SER A 215 -9.78 4.90 -9.73
CA SER A 215 -10.30 6.11 -9.08
C SER A 215 -10.27 7.31 -10.02
N THR A 216 -10.95 8.40 -9.65
CA THR A 216 -10.90 9.68 -10.38
C THR A 216 -9.58 10.41 -10.19
N VAL A 217 -8.89 10.16 -9.08
CA VAL A 217 -7.53 10.63 -8.77
C VAL A 217 -6.65 9.41 -8.50
N MET A 218 -5.38 9.48 -8.85
CA MET A 218 -4.42 8.41 -8.59
C MET A 218 -3.05 8.99 -8.21
N PHE A 219 -2.22 8.18 -7.55
CA PHE A 219 -0.78 8.47 -7.51
C PHE A 219 -0.18 8.18 -8.87
N ARG A 220 0.53 9.17 -9.46
CA ARG A 220 1.24 9.03 -10.72
C ARG A 220 2.62 8.42 -10.51
N ASP A 221 3.47 9.13 -9.78
CA ASP A 221 4.81 8.72 -9.40
C ASP A 221 5.12 9.19 -7.98
N ALA A 222 4.72 8.41 -6.99
CA ALA A 222 4.95 8.73 -5.59
C ALA A 222 6.19 8.00 -5.07
N PRO A 223 7.31 8.72 -4.85
CA PRO A 223 8.59 8.11 -4.56
C PRO A 223 8.65 7.45 -3.18
N SER A 224 8.00 8.04 -2.17
CA SER A 224 8.03 7.57 -0.78
C SER A 224 6.70 7.83 -0.10
N VAL A 225 6.24 6.86 0.70
CA VAL A 225 5.04 7.01 1.54
C VAL A 225 5.26 8.12 2.57
N VAL A 226 6.44 8.18 3.19
CA VAL A 226 6.79 9.19 4.19
C VAL A 226 6.86 10.59 3.57
N SER A 227 7.36 10.73 2.35
CA SER A 227 7.34 12.02 1.63
C SER A 227 5.92 12.53 1.43
N ILE A 228 4.98 11.65 1.09
CA ILE A 228 3.57 12.03 0.96
C ILE A 228 2.96 12.41 2.32
N LEU A 229 3.28 11.69 3.40
CA LEU A 229 2.89 12.09 4.77
C LEU A 229 3.41 13.49 5.14
N LYS A 230 4.63 13.82 4.73
CA LYS A 230 5.24 15.15 4.91
C LYS A 230 4.62 16.23 4.02
N GLY A 231 3.67 15.90 3.14
CA GLY A 231 3.05 16.83 2.20
C GLY A 231 3.92 17.16 0.97
N GLN A 232 4.95 16.37 0.71
CA GLN A 232 5.89 16.58 -0.41
C GLN A 232 5.35 15.94 -1.70
N TRP A 233 4.31 16.54 -2.26
CA TRP A 233 3.72 16.11 -3.52
C TRP A 233 3.13 17.30 -4.31
N GLU A 234 3.06 17.15 -5.62
CA GLU A 234 2.58 18.15 -6.57
C GLU A 234 1.60 17.51 -7.58
N GLU A 235 0.57 18.26 -7.96
CA GLU A 235 -0.33 17.89 -9.06
C GLU A 235 0.44 17.77 -10.38
N GLY A 236 0.07 16.77 -11.18
CA GLY A 236 0.70 16.47 -12.46
C GLY A 236 2.06 15.76 -12.35
N LYS A 237 2.64 15.66 -11.12
CA LYS A 237 3.88 14.93 -10.86
C LYS A 237 3.62 13.65 -10.06
N GLN A 238 3.31 13.77 -8.76
CA GLN A 238 3.03 12.63 -7.90
C GLN A 238 1.56 12.23 -7.92
N ILE A 239 0.68 13.17 -8.20
CA ILE A 239 -0.78 13.00 -8.21
C ILE A 239 -1.32 13.42 -9.57
N ASP A 240 -2.25 12.64 -10.13
CA ASP A 240 -2.91 12.94 -11.39
C ASP A 240 -4.33 12.34 -11.39
N ARG A 241 -5.06 12.61 -12.47
CA ARG A 241 -6.35 11.98 -12.73
C ARG A 241 -6.20 10.48 -12.97
N GLY A 242 -7.21 9.72 -12.59
CA GLY A 242 -7.40 8.34 -13.02
C GLY A 242 -8.45 8.23 -14.12
N LEU A 243 -9.01 7.03 -14.30
CA LEU A 243 -10.07 6.77 -15.29
C LEU A 243 -11.48 6.76 -14.70
N GLY A 244 -11.62 6.74 -13.37
CA GLY A 244 -12.88 6.98 -12.65
C GLY A 244 -13.89 5.83 -12.62
N PHE A 245 -13.51 4.59 -12.91
CA PHE A 245 -14.44 3.44 -12.96
C PHE A 245 -15.15 3.15 -11.63
N VAL A 246 -14.54 3.47 -10.48
CA VAL A 246 -15.14 3.25 -9.15
C VAL A 246 -15.94 4.45 -8.62
N GLY A 247 -16.09 5.49 -9.42
CA GLY A 247 -16.84 6.70 -9.06
C GLY A 247 -16.01 7.72 -8.28
N PRO A 248 -16.59 8.90 -8.01
CA PRO A 248 -15.88 10.01 -7.41
C PRO A 248 -15.68 9.88 -5.90
N ASP A 249 -16.45 9.00 -5.23
CA ASP A 249 -16.53 8.96 -3.77
C ASP A 249 -15.59 7.93 -3.15
N LEU A 250 -14.98 7.07 -3.97
CA LEU A 250 -14.07 6.02 -3.53
C LEU A 250 -12.68 6.20 -4.14
N PHE A 251 -11.68 6.34 -3.28
CA PHE A 251 -10.28 6.27 -3.70
C PHE A 251 -9.76 4.83 -3.61
N VAL A 252 -9.05 4.34 -4.63
CA VAL A 252 -8.48 2.98 -4.65
C VAL A 252 -6.96 3.06 -4.76
N ASP A 253 -6.24 2.28 -3.94
CA ASP A 253 -4.80 2.08 -4.06
C ASP A 253 -4.47 0.58 -3.95
N GLN A 254 -3.24 0.19 -4.30
CA GLN A 254 -2.83 -1.19 -4.53
C GLN A 254 -1.45 -1.49 -3.90
N HIS A 255 -1.04 -2.77 -3.81
CA HIS A 255 0.11 -3.23 -3.01
C HIS A 255 0.07 -2.63 -1.59
N PHE A 256 -1.11 -2.60 -1.03
CA PHE A 256 -1.46 -1.61 -0.03
C PHE A 256 -0.82 -1.88 1.32
N LEU A 257 -1.04 -3.07 1.86
CA LEU A 257 -0.47 -3.50 3.14
C LEU A 257 1.02 -3.78 2.98
N LYS A 258 1.38 -4.44 1.88
CA LYS A 258 2.77 -4.79 1.55
C LYS A 258 3.73 -3.59 1.57
N ARG A 259 3.25 -2.42 1.17
CA ARG A 259 4.08 -1.20 1.05
C ARG A 259 3.64 -0.07 1.97
N GLY A 260 2.84 -0.35 3.02
CA GLY A 260 2.37 0.64 3.97
C GLY A 260 1.62 1.84 3.37
N ARG A 261 0.94 1.63 2.26
CA ARG A 261 0.38 2.71 1.43
C ARG A 261 -0.79 3.46 2.05
N PHE A 262 -1.33 2.96 3.17
CA PHE A 262 -2.31 3.75 3.93
C PHE A 262 -1.73 5.09 4.39
N GLY A 263 -0.42 5.15 4.67
CA GLY A 263 0.27 6.39 5.02
C GLY A 263 0.29 7.44 3.90
N ARG A 264 0.23 7.03 2.61
CA ARG A 264 0.09 7.98 1.49
C ARG A 264 -1.37 8.24 1.13
N MET A 265 -2.24 7.26 1.30
CA MET A 265 -3.66 7.36 0.96
C MET A 265 -4.37 8.43 1.80
N VAL A 266 -4.18 8.41 3.12
CA VAL A 266 -4.92 9.27 4.05
C VAL A 266 -4.68 10.77 3.81
N PRO A 267 -3.44 11.28 3.71
CA PRO A 267 -3.23 12.71 3.41
C PRO A 267 -3.79 13.12 2.04
N LEU A 268 -3.72 12.24 1.04
CA LEU A 268 -4.33 12.51 -0.26
C LEU A 268 -5.85 12.58 -0.18
N MET A 269 -6.49 11.64 0.52
CA MET A 269 -7.93 11.64 0.73
C MET A 269 -8.40 12.94 1.39
N LEU A 270 -7.71 13.39 2.45
CA LEU A 270 -8.03 14.67 3.11
C LEU A 270 -7.90 15.86 2.16
N ALA A 271 -6.81 15.92 1.39
CA ALA A 271 -6.55 17.00 0.45
C ALA A 271 -7.55 17.05 -0.70
N LYS A 272 -8.03 15.90 -1.17
CA LYS A 272 -8.98 15.77 -2.30
C LYS A 272 -10.44 15.65 -1.86
N GLY A 273 -10.72 15.59 -0.56
CA GLY A 273 -12.08 15.52 -0.03
C GLY A 273 -12.73 14.14 -0.10
N TYR A 274 -11.97 13.07 -0.38
CA TYR A 274 -12.48 11.70 -0.32
C TYR A 274 -12.84 11.32 1.12
N LYS A 275 -14.01 10.71 1.27
CA LYS A 275 -14.43 10.15 2.56
C LYS A 275 -14.07 8.68 2.71
N LEU A 276 -13.96 7.95 1.60
CA LEU A 276 -13.63 6.53 1.58
C LEU A 276 -12.40 6.26 0.72
N GLY A 277 -11.55 5.38 1.24
CA GLY A 277 -10.42 4.82 0.52
C GLY A 277 -10.35 3.31 0.72
N LEU A 278 -10.16 2.56 -0.35
CA LEU A 278 -10.01 1.11 -0.34
C LEU A 278 -8.63 0.74 -0.88
N GLY A 279 -7.79 0.23 0.00
CA GLY A 279 -6.48 -0.28 -0.35
C GLY A 279 -6.51 -1.80 -0.50
N VAL A 280 -6.21 -2.30 -1.69
CA VAL A 280 -6.20 -3.74 -1.97
C VAL A 280 -4.77 -4.27 -1.94
N ASP A 281 -4.54 -5.38 -1.24
CA ASP A 281 -3.18 -5.92 -1.14
C ASP A 281 -2.85 -6.97 -2.22
N GLU A 282 -1.59 -7.36 -2.27
CA GLU A 282 -1.05 -8.28 -3.26
C GLU A 282 -1.78 -9.62 -3.25
N ASN A 283 -1.97 -10.20 -4.43
CA ASN A 283 -2.67 -11.47 -4.65
C ASN A 283 -4.11 -11.50 -4.09
N SER A 284 -4.74 -10.31 -4.00
CA SER A 284 -6.13 -10.11 -3.57
C SER A 284 -6.85 -9.19 -4.55
N ALA A 285 -8.16 -9.19 -4.52
CA ALA A 285 -9.01 -8.37 -5.37
C ALA A 285 -10.23 -7.84 -4.63
N ALA A 286 -10.64 -6.63 -4.97
CA ALA A 286 -11.92 -6.07 -4.60
C ALA A 286 -12.82 -5.98 -5.84
N VAL A 287 -13.97 -6.63 -5.81
CA VAL A 287 -15.03 -6.52 -6.81
C VAL A 287 -16.01 -5.46 -6.34
N ILE A 288 -16.16 -4.40 -7.12
CA ILE A 288 -16.95 -3.22 -6.77
C ILE A 288 -18.09 -3.06 -7.78
N ARG A 289 -19.32 -2.94 -7.27
CA ARG A 289 -20.51 -2.65 -8.09
C ARG A 289 -21.46 -1.73 -7.33
N GLY A 290 -21.56 -0.47 -7.74
CA GLY A 290 -22.25 0.53 -6.94
C GLY A 290 -21.66 0.64 -5.54
N ASP A 291 -22.49 0.45 -4.52
CA ASP A 291 -22.06 0.49 -3.12
C ASP A 291 -21.54 -0.87 -2.59
N GLU A 292 -21.65 -1.94 -3.36
CA GLU A 292 -21.25 -3.28 -2.91
C GLU A 292 -19.79 -3.57 -3.24
N VAL A 293 -19.08 -4.11 -2.27
CA VAL A 293 -17.70 -4.59 -2.37
C VAL A 293 -17.63 -6.04 -1.89
N GLU A 294 -16.93 -6.88 -2.65
CA GLU A 294 -16.60 -8.26 -2.28
C GLU A 294 -15.08 -8.42 -2.34
N ILE A 295 -14.47 -8.97 -1.30
CA ILE A 295 -13.03 -9.21 -1.21
C ILE A 295 -12.71 -10.67 -1.49
N LEU A 296 -11.69 -10.88 -2.32
CA LEU A 296 -11.23 -12.19 -2.78
C LEU A 296 -9.70 -12.28 -2.64
N GLY A 297 -9.19 -13.49 -2.51
CA GLY A 297 -7.76 -13.78 -2.50
C GLY A 297 -7.16 -13.83 -1.09
N HIS A 298 -5.83 -13.66 -0.95
CA HIS A 298 -5.12 -14.14 0.23
C HIS A 298 -4.77 -13.09 1.30
N LYS A 299 -4.82 -11.79 0.97
CA LYS A 299 -4.31 -10.74 1.87
C LYS A 299 -5.31 -9.59 2.12
N GLY A 300 -6.49 -9.72 1.58
CA GLY A 300 -7.58 -8.81 1.85
C GLY A 300 -7.39 -7.37 1.37
N ALA A 301 -8.14 -6.48 2.01
CA ALA A 301 -8.17 -5.05 1.73
C ALA A 301 -8.41 -4.24 3.01
N LEU A 302 -7.88 -3.02 3.05
CA LEU A 302 -8.11 -2.06 4.13
C LEU A 302 -9.01 -0.93 3.62
N LEU A 303 -10.16 -0.75 4.26
CA LEU A 303 -10.99 0.44 4.08
C LEU A 303 -10.57 1.49 5.10
N VAL A 304 -10.39 2.71 4.61
CA VAL A 304 -10.19 3.93 5.40
C VAL A 304 -11.45 4.78 5.27
N ASP A 305 -12.11 5.09 6.39
CA ASP A 305 -13.26 5.99 6.44
C ASP A 305 -12.90 7.28 7.19
N LEU A 306 -12.93 8.40 6.48
CA LEU A 306 -12.67 9.74 6.99
C LEU A 306 -13.98 10.54 7.23
N GLY A 307 -15.13 9.88 7.22
CA GLY A 307 -16.44 10.54 7.38
C GLY A 307 -16.57 11.36 8.66
N GLU A 308 -16.02 10.86 9.76
CA GLU A 308 -16.00 11.49 11.08
C GLU A 308 -14.60 11.97 11.50
N ALA A 309 -13.62 11.85 10.61
CA ALA A 309 -12.25 12.25 10.91
C ALA A 309 -12.10 13.77 10.90
N SER A 310 -11.15 14.26 11.68
CA SER A 310 -10.77 15.66 11.74
C SER A 310 -9.25 15.84 11.62
N SER A 311 -8.85 17.04 11.20
CA SER A 311 -7.47 17.45 11.09
C SER A 311 -7.34 18.91 11.57
N ASP A 312 -6.29 19.19 12.35
CA ASP A 312 -5.98 20.55 12.78
C ASP A 312 -5.09 21.22 11.74
N ARG A 313 -5.67 22.17 11.01
CA ARG A 313 -4.98 22.94 9.96
C ARG A 313 -3.93 23.92 10.51
N GLN A 314 -4.01 24.29 11.80
CA GLN A 314 -3.05 25.21 12.41
C GLN A 314 -1.66 24.59 12.58
N LEU A 315 -1.58 23.26 12.61
CA LEU A 315 -0.29 22.57 12.71
C LEU A 315 0.56 22.67 11.44
N GLY A 316 -0.01 23.06 10.30
CA GLY A 316 0.71 23.23 9.03
C GLY A 316 1.31 21.96 8.42
N VAL A 317 1.16 20.81 9.07
CA VAL A 317 1.60 19.48 8.63
C VAL A 317 0.50 18.47 8.82
N PHE A 318 0.59 17.35 8.12
CA PHE A 318 -0.42 16.29 8.20
C PHE A 318 -0.63 15.84 9.65
N ASN A 319 -1.89 15.76 10.03
CA ASN A 319 -2.35 15.21 11.29
C ASN A 319 -3.79 14.71 11.12
N LEU A 320 -4.22 13.78 11.95
CA LEU A 320 -5.52 13.12 11.81
C LEU A 320 -6.03 12.67 13.18
N LYS A 321 -7.36 12.76 13.37
CA LYS A 321 -8.06 12.16 14.50
C LYS A 321 -9.33 11.46 14.04
N ASN A 322 -9.67 10.37 14.72
CA ASN A 322 -10.91 9.61 14.55
C ASN A 322 -11.14 9.06 13.13
N ALA A 323 -10.12 8.77 12.35
CA ALA A 323 -10.32 7.96 11.15
C ALA A 323 -10.70 6.54 11.56
N LYS A 324 -11.61 5.91 10.82
CA LYS A 324 -12.00 4.51 11.06
C LYS A 324 -11.32 3.61 10.03
N LEU A 325 -10.75 2.52 10.53
CA LEU A 325 -10.12 1.48 9.71
C LEU A 325 -10.94 0.20 9.79
N THR A 326 -11.20 -0.41 8.65
CA THR A 326 -11.84 -1.72 8.55
C THR A 326 -10.98 -2.63 7.67
N TYR A 327 -10.49 -3.72 8.22
CA TYR A 327 -9.77 -4.75 7.49
C TYR A 327 -10.76 -5.83 7.06
N LEU A 328 -10.87 -5.98 5.76
CA LEU A 328 -11.71 -6.99 5.10
C LEU A 328 -10.81 -8.06 4.51
N ASP A 329 -11.12 -9.29 4.82
CA ASP A 329 -10.37 -10.44 4.37
C ASP A 329 -11.18 -11.29 3.36
N HIS A 330 -10.60 -12.39 2.95
CA HIS A 330 -11.16 -13.34 2.01
C HIS A 330 -12.64 -13.67 2.26
N GLY A 331 -13.47 -13.48 1.24
CA GLY A 331 -14.91 -13.77 1.25
C GLY A 331 -15.78 -12.73 1.97
N ASP A 332 -15.18 -11.70 2.55
CA ASP A 332 -15.93 -10.62 3.18
C ASP A 332 -16.62 -9.74 2.15
N ARG A 333 -17.77 -9.20 2.55
CA ARG A 333 -18.53 -8.22 1.77
C ARG A 333 -18.82 -6.98 2.59
N MET A 334 -18.92 -5.86 1.89
CA MET A 334 -19.23 -4.59 2.51
C MET A 334 -20.14 -3.74 1.63
N ASN A 335 -21.04 -3.01 2.27
CA ASN A 335 -21.77 -1.94 1.62
C ASN A 335 -21.14 -0.59 1.98
N LEU A 336 -20.63 0.14 0.97
CA LEU A 336 -19.93 1.41 1.15
C LEU A 336 -20.80 2.54 1.66
N ARG A 337 -22.11 2.52 1.38
CA ARG A 337 -23.04 3.55 1.84
C ARG A 337 -23.39 3.41 3.32
N THR A 338 -23.73 2.20 3.74
CA THR A 338 -24.16 1.91 5.11
C THR A 338 -22.99 1.59 6.03
N ARG A 339 -21.80 1.31 5.49
CA ARG A 339 -20.62 0.80 6.21
C ARG A 339 -20.81 -0.58 6.83
N SER A 340 -21.90 -1.27 6.49
CA SER A 340 -22.16 -2.61 7.01
C SER A 340 -21.20 -3.62 6.37
N VAL A 341 -20.60 -4.45 7.20
CA VAL A 341 -19.73 -5.56 6.82
C VAL A 341 -20.45 -6.88 7.04
N THR A 342 -20.38 -7.75 6.07
CA THR A 342 -20.81 -9.14 6.18
C THR A 342 -19.57 -10.03 6.10
N PRO A 343 -19.09 -10.55 7.24
CA PRO A 343 -17.95 -11.46 7.25
C PRO A 343 -18.23 -12.73 6.45
N SER A 344 -17.17 -13.39 5.99
CA SER A 344 -17.30 -14.67 5.29
C SER A 344 -18.00 -15.73 6.14
N ALA A 345 -18.60 -16.72 5.49
CA ALA A 345 -19.29 -17.79 6.19
C ALA A 345 -18.36 -18.58 7.17
N MET A 346 -17.07 -18.64 6.88
CA MET A 346 -16.06 -19.24 7.76
C MET A 346 -15.90 -18.41 9.03
N LYS A 347 -15.70 -17.10 8.91
CA LYS A 347 -15.55 -16.18 10.05
C LYS A 347 -16.80 -16.10 10.92
N LEU A 348 -17.99 -16.19 10.33
CA LEU A 348 -19.25 -16.26 11.09
C LEU A 348 -19.39 -17.55 11.93
N ARG A 349 -18.66 -18.62 11.61
CA ARG A 349 -18.57 -19.83 12.44
C ARG A 349 -17.43 -19.76 13.46
N GLY A 350 -16.50 -18.86 13.28
CA GLY A 350 -15.36 -18.64 14.17
C GLY A 350 -15.72 -17.82 15.42
N GLN A 351 -14.72 -17.20 16.00
CA GLN A 351 -14.86 -16.39 17.21
C GLN A 351 -15.29 -14.96 16.83
N ARG A 352 -16.34 -14.44 17.51
CA ARG A 352 -16.70 -13.04 17.48
C ARG A 352 -15.95 -12.29 18.59
N LEU A 353 -15.29 -11.22 18.24
CA LEU A 353 -14.45 -10.39 19.10
C LEU A 353 -15.10 -9.02 19.23
N GLU A 354 -15.86 -8.79 20.30
CA GLU A 354 -16.55 -7.51 20.56
C GLU A 354 -16.08 -6.94 21.89
N PRO A 355 -15.18 -5.92 21.87
CA PRO A 355 -14.71 -5.29 23.09
C PRO A 355 -15.87 -4.72 23.92
N GLY A 356 -15.91 -5.10 25.21
CA GLY A 356 -17.00 -4.69 26.12
C GLY A 356 -18.18 -5.65 26.21
N ALA A 357 -18.28 -6.67 25.34
CA ALA A 357 -19.27 -7.74 25.51
C ALA A 357 -18.88 -8.65 26.69
N PRO A 358 -19.88 -9.22 27.43
CA PRO A 358 -19.60 -10.08 28.57
C PRO A 358 -18.82 -11.37 28.24
N ASP A 359 -18.92 -11.84 27.02
CA ASP A 359 -18.26 -13.03 26.49
C ASP A 359 -16.96 -12.74 25.75
N TYR A 360 -16.52 -11.47 25.71
CA TYR A 360 -15.27 -11.08 25.07
C TYR A 360 -14.07 -11.68 25.81
N LYS A 361 -13.34 -12.56 25.13
CA LYS A 361 -12.17 -13.27 25.66
C LYS A 361 -10.98 -13.08 24.75
N PRO A 362 -10.28 -11.93 24.83
CA PRO A 362 -9.16 -11.68 23.97
C PRO A 362 -7.96 -12.56 24.31
N TYR A 363 -7.22 -12.95 23.27
CA TYR A 363 -6.04 -13.81 23.37
C TYR A 363 -4.78 -13.01 23.80
N TYR A 364 -4.57 -11.82 23.23
CA TYR A 364 -3.35 -11.06 23.43
C TYR A 364 -3.43 -10.18 24.69
N THR A 365 -2.36 -10.19 25.49
CA THR A 365 -2.33 -9.45 26.75
C THR A 365 -1.27 -8.35 26.79
N LEU A 366 -0.21 -8.45 25.97
CA LEU A 366 0.92 -7.51 26.00
C LEU A 366 0.65 -6.26 25.17
N PRO A 367 1.07 -5.08 25.66
CA PRO A 367 1.04 -3.86 24.85
C PRO A 367 2.02 -3.98 23.68
N GLN A 368 1.67 -3.36 22.54
CA GLN A 368 2.51 -3.33 21.36
C GLN A 368 2.92 -1.89 21.02
N PHE A 369 4.15 -1.74 20.59
CA PHE A 369 4.68 -0.53 19.99
C PHE A 369 5.44 -0.88 18.71
N TYR A 370 5.02 -0.30 17.58
CA TYR A 370 5.61 -0.58 16.26
C TYR A 370 6.62 0.52 15.91
N THR A 371 7.87 0.14 15.67
CA THR A 371 8.92 1.09 15.27
C THR A 371 8.77 1.57 13.83
N ASP A 372 8.02 0.82 13.00
CA ASP A 372 7.62 1.19 11.65
C ASP A 372 6.16 0.77 11.40
N MET A 373 5.23 1.72 11.55
CA MET A 373 3.81 1.49 11.30
C MET A 373 3.50 1.31 9.80
N LEU A 374 4.40 1.74 8.91
CA LEU A 374 4.28 1.60 7.47
C LEU A 374 5.03 0.38 6.91
N GLY A 375 5.55 -0.47 7.78
CA GLY A 375 6.17 -1.75 7.41
C GLY A 375 5.19 -2.72 6.74
N ASP A 376 5.75 -3.74 6.07
CA ASP A 376 4.98 -4.78 5.38
C ASP A 376 3.92 -5.38 6.31
N SER A 377 2.66 -5.25 5.94
CA SER A 377 1.48 -5.78 6.65
C SER A 377 1.35 -5.34 8.12
N THR A 378 2.16 -4.37 8.59
CA THR A 378 2.19 -3.95 9.99
C THR A 378 0.82 -3.47 10.47
N ILE A 379 0.10 -2.67 9.67
CA ILE A 379 -1.19 -2.12 10.09
C ILE A 379 -2.26 -3.21 10.23
N SER A 380 -2.35 -4.17 9.30
CA SER A 380 -3.33 -5.27 9.40
C SER A 380 -3.00 -6.20 10.57
N THR A 381 -1.73 -6.53 10.77
CA THR A 381 -1.28 -7.29 11.95
C THR A 381 -1.61 -6.56 13.26
N ALA A 382 -1.34 -5.26 13.33
CA ALA A 382 -1.69 -4.46 14.50
C ALA A 382 -3.20 -4.43 14.76
N MET A 383 -4.02 -4.36 13.70
CA MET A 383 -5.48 -4.40 13.80
C MET A 383 -5.97 -5.75 14.32
N SER A 384 -5.47 -6.86 13.78
CA SER A 384 -5.84 -8.23 14.19
C SER A 384 -5.47 -8.50 15.64
N ILE A 385 -4.23 -8.15 16.05
CA ILE A 385 -3.81 -8.31 17.44
C ILE A 385 -4.59 -7.39 18.38
N LEU A 386 -4.86 -6.13 17.99
CA LEU A 386 -5.53 -5.19 18.87
C LEU A 386 -6.99 -5.58 19.12
N ILE A 387 -7.74 -6.02 18.10
CA ILE A 387 -9.15 -6.41 18.29
C ILE A 387 -9.28 -7.63 19.20
N ASP A 388 -8.25 -8.47 19.24
CA ASP A 388 -8.16 -9.66 20.08
C ASP A 388 -7.20 -9.47 21.28
N SER A 389 -7.13 -8.25 21.83
CA SER A 389 -6.25 -7.90 22.93
C SER A 389 -7.01 -7.30 24.12
N VAL A 390 -6.46 -7.48 25.34
CA VAL A 390 -6.95 -6.74 26.51
C VAL A 390 -6.58 -5.24 26.44
N GLN A 391 -5.61 -4.87 25.62
CA GLN A 391 -5.13 -3.49 25.48
C GLN A 391 -6.17 -2.62 24.77
N PRO A 392 -6.38 -1.35 25.18
CA PRO A 392 -7.30 -0.44 24.53
C PRO A 392 -6.71 0.16 23.24
N GLU A 393 -5.39 0.25 23.14
CA GLU A 393 -4.69 0.90 22.02
C GLU A 393 -3.30 0.32 21.79
N PHE A 394 -2.81 0.49 20.56
CA PHE A 394 -1.43 0.30 20.16
C PHE A 394 -0.87 1.58 19.57
N ARG A 395 0.44 1.74 19.60
CA ARG A 395 1.13 2.90 19.02
C ARG A 395 2.25 2.46 18.11
N GLY A 396 2.61 3.33 17.18
CA GLY A 396 3.79 3.11 16.33
C GLY A 396 4.24 4.39 15.67
N LEU A 397 5.44 4.35 15.13
CA LEU A 397 6.09 5.48 14.49
C LEU A 397 6.18 5.26 12.97
N SER A 398 6.31 6.36 12.25
CA SER A 398 6.83 6.38 10.89
C SER A 398 7.64 7.65 10.68
N PHE A 399 8.85 7.51 10.18
CA PHE A 399 9.78 8.61 9.95
C PHE A 399 10.83 8.21 8.91
N GLU A 400 11.55 9.18 8.39
CA GLU A 400 12.70 8.95 7.50
C GLU A 400 13.95 8.77 8.36
N ALA A 401 14.47 7.54 8.45
CA ALA A 401 15.65 7.24 9.27
C ALA A 401 16.94 7.85 8.72
N ALA A 402 17.00 8.05 7.41
CA ALA A 402 18.14 8.67 6.71
C ALA A 402 17.63 9.76 5.75
N PRO A 403 17.20 10.90 6.28
CA PRO A 403 16.66 11.98 5.46
C PRO A 403 17.73 12.53 4.49
N LYS A 404 17.29 12.97 3.34
CA LYS A 404 18.18 13.60 2.35
C LYS A 404 18.79 14.86 2.93
N ALA A 405 20.06 15.14 2.60
CA ALA A 405 20.72 16.38 2.98
C ALA A 405 19.91 17.58 2.45
N GLY A 406 19.60 18.54 3.33
CA GLY A 406 18.80 19.72 2.99
C GLY A 406 17.29 19.52 3.01
N ASP A 407 16.77 18.38 3.41
CA ASP A 407 15.33 18.19 3.66
C ASP A 407 14.90 19.08 4.84
N ALA A 408 14.07 20.09 4.58
CA ALA A 408 13.56 21.00 5.60
C ALA A 408 12.69 20.32 6.66
N LEU A 409 12.18 19.13 6.37
CA LEU A 409 11.37 18.29 7.24
C LEU A 409 12.09 17.01 7.68
N ALA A 410 13.44 17.07 7.76
CA ALA A 410 14.27 15.92 8.12
C ALA A 410 13.92 15.32 9.49
N ASP A 411 13.51 16.16 10.44
CA ASP A 411 13.15 15.78 11.81
C ASP A 411 11.63 15.56 12.01
N LEU A 412 10.82 15.64 10.94
CA LEU A 412 9.38 15.33 11.02
C LEU A 412 9.14 13.84 10.93
N GLY A 413 8.56 13.28 11.98
CA GLY A 413 7.97 11.94 12.01
C GLY A 413 6.49 11.99 12.39
N PHE A 414 5.88 10.82 12.46
CA PHE A 414 4.46 10.67 12.77
C PHE A 414 4.27 9.55 13.79
N LEU A 415 3.52 9.86 14.85
CA LEU A 415 3.05 8.89 15.83
C LEU A 415 1.64 8.46 15.45
N PHE A 416 1.46 7.19 15.21
CA PHE A 416 0.19 6.54 14.96
C PHE A 416 -0.35 5.96 16.28
N ARG A 417 -1.62 6.20 16.54
CA ARG A 417 -2.37 5.60 17.63
C ARG A 417 -3.55 4.84 17.05
N LEU A 418 -3.51 3.53 17.14
CA LEU A 418 -4.60 2.63 16.74
C LEU A 418 -5.35 2.21 18.00
N TYR A 419 -6.67 2.37 18.07
CA TYR A 419 -7.42 2.12 19.28
C TYR A 419 -8.83 1.60 19.03
N LYS A 420 -9.36 0.89 20.03
CA LYS A 420 -10.74 0.43 20.07
C LYS A 420 -11.68 1.55 20.48
N GLY A 421 -12.84 1.62 19.86
CA GLY A 421 -13.86 2.61 20.14
C GLY A 421 -15.27 2.07 19.86
N PRO A 422 -16.28 2.92 19.85
CA PRO A 422 -17.65 2.51 19.58
C PRO A 422 -17.79 1.78 18.24
N GLY A 423 -18.38 0.56 18.26
CA GLY A 423 -18.58 -0.26 17.07
C GLY A 423 -17.33 -0.99 16.60
N SER A 424 -16.23 -0.98 17.38
CA SER A 424 -15.09 -1.87 17.11
C SER A 424 -15.50 -3.32 17.35
N ILE A 425 -15.35 -4.15 16.30
CA ILE A 425 -15.72 -5.56 16.36
C ILE A 425 -14.81 -6.34 15.40
N GLY A 426 -14.55 -7.60 15.72
CA GLY A 426 -13.81 -8.51 14.86
C GLY A 426 -14.43 -9.90 14.79
N TRP A 427 -13.97 -10.66 13.83
CA TRP A 427 -14.20 -12.09 13.69
C TRP A 427 -12.90 -12.75 13.35
N SER A 428 -12.62 -13.90 13.95
CA SER A 428 -11.43 -14.69 13.66
C SER A 428 -11.79 -16.15 13.43
N THR A 429 -11.00 -16.81 12.60
CA THR A 429 -11.02 -18.24 12.39
C THR A 429 -9.59 -18.74 12.20
N ASP A 430 -9.36 -20.02 12.47
CA ASP A 430 -8.08 -20.69 12.21
C ASP A 430 -8.13 -21.59 10.97
N GLU A 431 -9.23 -21.56 10.22
CA GLU A 431 -9.43 -22.42 9.04
C GLU A 431 -8.44 -22.15 7.91
N LEU A 432 -8.00 -20.87 7.73
CA LEU A 432 -7.04 -20.47 6.69
C LEU A 432 -5.66 -20.11 7.25
N GLY A 433 -5.51 -20.06 8.56
CA GLY A 433 -4.27 -19.72 9.23
C GLY A 433 -4.46 -18.91 10.51
N PRO A 434 -3.40 -18.69 11.28
CA PRO A 434 -3.49 -18.04 12.60
C PRO A 434 -3.81 -16.54 12.56
N GLU A 435 -3.83 -15.91 11.39
CA GLU A 435 -4.03 -14.45 11.20
C GLU A 435 -5.29 -14.13 10.38
N ASP A 436 -6.23 -15.06 10.31
CA ASP A 436 -7.45 -14.90 9.51
C ASP A 436 -8.52 -14.13 10.29
N TYR A 437 -8.46 -12.81 10.18
CA TYR A 437 -9.33 -11.87 10.86
C TYR A 437 -10.11 -11.00 9.87
N THR A 438 -11.34 -10.65 10.27
CA THR A 438 -12.07 -9.47 9.79
C THR A 438 -12.15 -8.49 10.96
N VAL A 439 -11.78 -7.24 10.75
CA VAL A 439 -11.76 -6.22 11.82
C VAL A 439 -12.48 -4.97 11.35
N VAL A 440 -13.47 -4.53 12.11
CA VAL A 440 -14.34 -3.41 11.75
C VAL A 440 -14.20 -2.28 12.76
N ASN A 441 -14.06 -1.06 12.26
CA ASN A 441 -14.09 0.18 13.04
C ASN A 441 -13.03 0.26 14.14
N LEU A 442 -11.76 -0.08 13.86
CA LEU A 442 -10.69 0.44 14.69
C LEU A 442 -10.42 1.89 14.34
N TYR A 443 -10.09 2.67 15.34
CA TYR A 443 -9.85 4.11 15.19
C TYR A 443 -8.37 4.40 15.04
N LEU A 444 -8.05 5.41 14.22
CA LEU A 444 -6.69 5.85 13.96
C LEU A 444 -6.57 7.36 14.19
N ASP A 445 -5.61 7.72 15.06
CA ASP A 445 -5.08 9.07 15.15
C ASP A 445 -3.64 9.09 14.59
N VAL A 446 -3.27 10.18 13.93
CA VAL A 446 -1.88 10.43 13.49
C VAL A 446 -1.45 11.81 13.98
N THR A 447 -0.38 11.84 14.76
CA THR A 447 0.15 13.07 15.35
C THR A 447 1.55 13.32 14.81
N PRO A 448 1.87 14.50 14.25
CA PRO A 448 3.22 14.86 13.89
C PRO A 448 4.09 14.95 15.15
N VAL A 449 5.29 14.39 15.07
CA VAL A 449 6.26 14.37 16.17
C VAL A 449 7.63 14.77 15.68
N ARG A 450 8.43 15.34 16.56
CA ARG A 450 9.81 15.65 16.24
C ARG A 450 10.71 14.45 16.49
N MET A 451 11.46 14.06 15.45
CA MET A 451 12.47 12.99 15.46
C MET A 451 13.86 13.64 15.34
N PRO A 452 14.54 13.98 16.46
CA PRO A 452 15.82 14.68 16.39
C PRO A 452 16.86 13.84 15.65
N GLN A 453 17.72 14.50 14.90
CA GLN A 453 18.82 13.87 14.17
C GLN A 453 20.16 14.19 14.82
N PRO A 454 21.03 13.17 15.02
CA PRO A 454 20.79 11.74 14.80
C PRO A 454 19.82 11.16 15.84
N LEU A 455 19.02 10.16 15.44
CA LEU A 455 18.06 9.48 16.33
C LEU A 455 18.73 8.77 17.51
N PHE A 456 19.96 8.35 17.30
CA PHE A 456 20.77 7.68 18.32
C PHE A 456 22.24 8.07 18.15
N GLY A 457 22.98 8.04 19.22
CA GLY A 457 24.42 8.24 19.26
C GLY A 457 25.12 7.08 19.93
N PRO A 458 26.47 7.07 19.93
CA PRO A 458 27.22 6.06 20.66
C PRO A 458 26.86 6.10 22.14
N TRP A 459 26.69 4.92 22.72
CA TRP A 459 26.50 4.83 24.16
C TRP A 459 27.70 5.48 24.91
N PRO A 460 27.49 6.40 25.86
CA PRO A 460 28.55 7.21 26.46
C PRO A 460 29.46 6.43 27.42
N GLY A 461 29.76 5.18 27.14
CA GLY A 461 30.56 4.29 27.97
C GLY A 461 29.83 3.80 29.24
N ASP A 462 30.43 2.84 29.91
CA ASP A 462 29.83 2.24 31.09
C ASP A 462 29.84 3.23 32.27
N ARG A 463 28.77 3.97 32.49
CA ARG A 463 28.50 4.76 33.68
C ARG A 463 27.85 3.93 34.79
N ARG A 464 27.90 2.61 34.72
CA ARG A 464 27.51 1.83 35.88
C ARG A 464 28.44 2.28 37.04
N PRO A 465 27.88 2.59 38.23
CA PRO A 465 28.73 2.75 39.43
C PRO A 465 29.59 1.49 39.50
N ARG A 466 30.91 1.62 39.48
CA ARG A 466 31.77 0.50 39.79
C ARG A 466 31.24 -0.06 41.11
N GLN A 467 30.74 -1.29 41.09
CA GLN A 467 30.51 -2.01 42.31
C GLN A 467 31.87 -1.94 43.03
N THR A 468 31.92 -1.18 44.11
CA THR A 468 33.07 -1.17 44.98
C THR A 468 33.34 -2.62 45.30
N ALA A 469 34.50 -3.12 44.88
CA ALA A 469 34.91 -4.46 45.20
C ALA A 469 34.69 -4.64 46.71
N THR A 470 33.93 -5.64 47.09
CA THR A 470 33.82 -6.08 48.49
C THR A 470 35.25 -6.25 48.97
N PRO A 471 35.65 -5.67 50.13
CA PRO A 471 36.97 -5.87 50.65
C PRO A 471 37.24 -7.38 50.74
N GLU A 472 38.33 -7.85 50.13
CA GLU A 472 38.81 -9.22 50.34
C GLU A 472 38.90 -9.51 51.82
N GLU A 473 38.18 -10.53 52.29
CA GLU A 473 38.36 -11.06 53.63
C GLU A 473 39.82 -11.44 53.76
N PRO A 474 40.51 -11.02 54.86
CA PRO A 474 41.91 -11.42 55.10
C PRO A 474 42.03 -12.94 55.23
N PRO A 475 43.10 -13.56 54.71
CA PRO A 475 43.25 -15.00 54.74
C PRO A 475 43.14 -15.53 56.13
N ALA A 476 42.35 -16.56 56.35
CA ALA A 476 42.17 -17.21 57.66
C ALA A 476 43.53 -17.66 58.22
N GLY A 477 43.89 -17.06 59.33
CA GLY A 477 45.11 -17.38 60.01
C GLY A 477 45.13 -18.86 60.43
N GLU A 478 46.31 -19.49 60.22
CA GLU A 478 46.65 -20.84 60.72
C GLU A 478 46.37 -20.97 62.23
N ARG A 479 45.59 -21.94 62.58
CA ARG A 479 45.44 -22.33 64.01
C ARG A 479 46.73 -22.99 64.50
N PRO A 480 47.31 -22.59 65.68
CA PRO A 480 48.42 -23.31 66.22
C PRO A 480 47.96 -24.70 66.68
N GLN A 481 48.74 -25.71 66.30
CA GLN A 481 48.66 -27.06 66.87
C GLN A 481 49.09 -27.00 68.32
N GLN A 482 48.21 -27.37 69.26
CA GLN A 482 48.59 -27.70 70.63
C GLN A 482 49.01 -29.16 70.67
N GLN A 483 50.18 -29.33 71.30
CA GLN A 483 50.74 -30.64 71.72
C GLN A 483 49.85 -31.33 72.75
#